data_a803cac82a502242672efb889dd6838b
#
_entry.id   a803cac82a502242672efb889dd6838b
#
_cell.length_a   1.000
_cell.length_b   1.000
_cell.length_c   1.000
_cell.angle_alpha   90.00
_cell.angle_beta   90.00
_cell.angle_gamma   90.00
#
_symmetry.space_group_name_H-M   'P 1'
#
loop_
_entity.id
_entity.type
_entity.pdbx_description
1 polymer ?
#
loop_
_entity_poly.entity_id
_entity_poly.type
_entity_poly.pdbx_seq_one_letter_code
_entity_poly.pdbx_strand_id
1 'polypeptide(L)'
;MNVLVVNCGSSSLKFQLINYDNRDVLAKGLCERIGIDGRLVYEPKNGEKEVTEAAMPTHVEAIQMVLDALVNEKSGVIKSLEEVDAIGHRVLHGGMKITNSVIIDDEVIKVIEECADLGPLHNPANLMGINACMKLMPGVPNVAVFDTAFHQTMPPKAYMYGIPKEYYEKYAIRDFFKAYVFL
;
A
#
# COMPACT_ATOMS: atom_id res chain seq x y z
N MET A 1 5.59 -8.92 17.01
CA MET A 1 5.96 -8.29 15.72
C MET A 1 4.85 -7.34 15.31
N ASN A 2 5.17 -6.05 15.10
CA ASN A 2 4.20 -5.04 14.66
C ASN A 2 4.43 -4.69 13.19
N VAL A 3 3.38 -4.72 12.39
CA VAL A 3 3.42 -4.46 10.96
C VAL A 3 2.53 -3.24 10.64
N LEU A 4 3.12 -2.22 10.04
CA LEU A 4 2.38 -1.08 9.51
C LEU A 4 1.90 -1.42 8.09
N VAL A 5 0.60 -1.54 7.90
CA VAL A 5 -0.01 -1.78 6.59
C VAL A 5 -0.46 -0.45 5.99
N VAL A 6 -0.03 -0.18 4.76
CA VAL A 6 -0.27 1.08 4.06
C VAL A 6 -0.92 0.82 2.70
N ASN A 7 -1.94 1.60 2.39
CA ASN A 7 -2.61 1.61 1.09
C ASN A 7 -2.74 3.05 0.61
N CYS A 8 -1.87 3.46 -0.32
CA CYS A 8 -1.82 4.80 -0.88
C CYS A 8 -2.65 4.90 -2.17
N GLY A 9 -3.60 5.82 -2.18
CA GLY A 9 -4.28 6.32 -3.37
C GLY A 9 -3.71 7.69 -3.78
N SER A 10 -4.21 8.28 -4.88
CA SER A 10 -3.71 9.55 -5.42
C SER A 10 -3.83 10.74 -4.46
N SER A 11 -4.89 10.78 -3.64
CA SER A 11 -5.16 11.86 -2.68
C SER A 11 -5.52 11.35 -1.29
N SER A 12 -5.26 10.08 -0.99
CA SER A 12 -5.59 9.46 0.29
C SER A 12 -4.61 8.35 0.66
N LEU A 13 -4.52 8.06 1.94
CA LEU A 13 -3.70 7.00 2.49
C LEU A 13 -4.48 6.33 3.62
N LYS A 14 -4.74 5.04 3.51
CA LYS A 14 -5.28 4.22 4.60
C LYS A 14 -4.16 3.45 5.27
N PHE A 15 -4.21 3.32 6.58
CA PHE A 15 -3.21 2.55 7.32
C PHE A 15 -3.83 1.74 8.46
N GLN A 16 -3.10 0.70 8.86
CA GLN A 16 -3.33 -0.07 10.08
C GLN A 16 -1.99 -0.48 10.66
N LEU A 17 -1.82 -0.31 11.98
CA LEU A 17 -0.74 -0.95 12.72
C LEU A 17 -1.29 -2.24 13.36
N ILE A 18 -0.72 -3.37 12.98
CA ILE A 18 -1.20 -4.70 13.38
C ILE A 18 -0.11 -5.40 14.18
N ASN A 19 -0.45 -5.90 15.36
CA ASN A 19 0.40 -6.87 16.06
C ASN A 19 0.15 -8.26 15.48
N TYR A 20 1.18 -8.83 14.85
CA TYR A 20 1.08 -10.12 14.16
C TYR A 20 0.81 -11.29 15.11
N ASP A 21 1.37 -11.25 16.33
CA ASP A 21 1.36 -12.40 17.25
C ASP A 21 -0.05 -12.70 17.76
N ASN A 22 -0.83 -11.66 18.07
CA ASN A 22 -2.22 -11.79 18.52
C ASN A 22 -3.24 -11.32 17.49
N ARG A 23 -2.80 -10.84 16.32
CA ARG A 23 -3.61 -10.29 15.23
C ARG A 23 -4.45 -9.07 15.60
N ASP A 24 -4.05 -8.36 16.63
CA ASP A 24 -4.72 -7.14 17.07
C ASP A 24 -4.40 -5.96 16.14
N VAL A 25 -5.42 -5.22 15.74
CA VAL A 25 -5.24 -3.90 15.14
C VAL A 25 -5.03 -2.91 16.27
N LEU A 26 -3.78 -2.44 16.44
CA LEU A 26 -3.40 -1.49 17.50
C LEU A 26 -3.91 -0.08 17.19
N ALA A 27 -3.84 0.34 15.92
CA ALA A 27 -4.40 1.58 15.43
C ALA A 27 -4.76 1.43 13.95
N LYS A 28 -5.71 2.23 13.50
CA LYS A 28 -6.05 2.37 12.08
C LYS A 28 -6.40 3.82 11.78
N GLY A 29 -6.41 4.18 10.50
CA GLY A 29 -6.79 5.53 10.12
C GLY A 29 -6.74 5.78 8.63
N LEU A 30 -6.99 7.05 8.33
CA LEU A 30 -7.11 7.55 6.96
C LEU A 30 -6.57 8.98 6.89
N CYS A 31 -5.62 9.22 6.02
CA CYS A 31 -5.31 10.57 5.55
C CYS A 31 -6.13 10.82 4.29
N GLU A 32 -6.81 11.94 4.25
CA GLU A 32 -7.66 12.38 3.14
C GLU A 32 -7.20 13.74 2.64
N ARG A 33 -7.55 14.05 1.36
CA ARG A 33 -7.31 15.36 0.76
C ARG A 33 -5.82 15.74 0.71
N ILE A 34 -4.96 14.73 0.53
CA ILE A 34 -3.53 14.92 0.31
C ILE A 34 -3.34 15.75 -0.97
N GLY A 35 -2.48 16.76 -0.91
CA GLY A 35 -2.28 17.72 -1.98
C GLY A 35 -3.27 18.89 -2.00
N ILE A 36 -4.21 18.95 -1.05
CA ILE A 36 -5.19 20.04 -0.91
C ILE A 36 -5.00 20.72 0.46
N ASP A 37 -5.73 20.32 1.47
CA ASP A 37 -5.71 20.92 2.81
C ASP A 37 -5.44 19.88 3.93
N GLY A 38 -5.49 18.59 3.58
CA GLY A 38 -5.12 17.49 4.45
C GLY A 38 -6.02 17.28 5.66
N ARG A 39 -6.27 15.98 5.98
CA ARG A 39 -7.02 15.58 7.17
C ARG A 39 -6.59 14.16 7.57
N LEU A 40 -6.13 14.00 8.82
CA LEU A 40 -5.87 12.69 9.41
C LEU A 40 -7.06 12.29 10.29
N VAL A 41 -7.57 11.11 10.07
CA VAL A 41 -8.47 10.39 10.97
C VAL A 41 -7.68 9.27 11.62
N TYR A 42 -7.55 9.27 12.94
CA TYR A 42 -6.80 8.30 13.72
C TYR A 42 -7.70 7.58 14.70
N GLU A 43 -7.66 6.26 14.74
CA GLU A 43 -8.47 5.42 15.62
C GLU A 43 -7.56 4.43 16.35
N PRO A 44 -7.08 4.75 17.57
CA PRO A 44 -6.33 3.81 18.40
C PRO A 44 -7.26 2.72 18.98
N LYS A 45 -6.74 1.52 19.23
CA LYS A 45 -7.53 0.36 19.70
C LYS A 45 -8.34 0.67 20.98
N ASN A 46 -7.74 1.38 21.91
CA ASN A 46 -8.32 1.63 23.25
C ASN A 46 -8.56 3.13 23.52
N GLY A 47 -8.73 3.94 22.49
CA GLY A 47 -8.94 5.37 22.60
C GLY A 47 -10.10 5.86 21.74
N GLU A 48 -10.35 7.15 21.84
CA GLU A 48 -11.35 7.82 21.01
C GLU A 48 -10.78 8.11 19.62
N LYS A 49 -11.66 8.20 18.65
CA LYS A 49 -11.32 8.63 17.29
C LYS A 49 -10.91 10.10 17.31
N GLU A 50 -9.72 10.37 16.80
CA GLU A 50 -9.18 11.71 16.66
C GLU A 50 -9.22 12.17 15.21
N VAL A 51 -9.47 13.47 15.00
CA VAL A 51 -9.46 14.10 13.68
C VAL A 51 -8.56 15.32 13.76
N THR A 52 -7.53 15.34 12.92
CA THR A 52 -6.58 16.46 12.83
C THR A 52 -6.57 16.99 11.40
N GLU A 53 -6.89 18.27 11.25
CA GLU A 53 -6.74 18.98 9.98
C GLU A 53 -5.36 19.63 9.94
N ALA A 54 -4.57 19.27 8.93
CA ALA A 54 -3.24 19.83 8.72
C ALA A 54 -2.82 19.66 7.27
N ALA A 55 -2.04 20.60 6.76
CA ALA A 55 -1.56 20.57 5.39
C ALA A 55 -0.73 19.29 5.13
N MET A 56 -1.12 18.54 4.13
CA MET A 56 -0.42 17.37 3.62
C MET A 56 -0.11 17.59 2.13
N PRO A 57 0.91 18.40 1.78
CA PRO A 57 1.24 18.68 0.39
C PRO A 57 1.53 17.42 -0.42
N THR A 58 2.15 16.43 0.22
CA THR A 58 2.50 15.16 -0.39
C THR A 58 2.22 13.97 0.54
N HIS A 59 2.43 12.75 0.05
CA HIS A 59 2.34 11.53 0.86
C HIS A 59 3.42 11.45 1.96
N VAL A 60 4.51 12.22 1.84
CA VAL A 60 5.56 12.26 2.88
C VAL A 60 4.98 12.86 4.15
N GLU A 61 4.31 14.02 4.06
CA GLU A 61 3.68 14.67 5.21
C GLU A 61 2.55 13.80 5.78
N ALA A 62 1.78 13.14 4.91
CA ALA A 62 0.73 12.24 5.36
C ALA A 62 1.29 11.05 6.17
N ILE A 63 2.34 10.39 5.68
CA ILE A 63 3.03 9.31 6.42
C ILE A 63 3.64 9.84 7.71
N GLN A 64 4.29 11.02 7.69
CA GLN A 64 4.86 11.61 8.90
C GLN A 64 3.78 11.80 9.98
N MET A 65 2.62 12.35 9.62
CA MET A 65 1.52 12.51 10.57
C MET A 65 0.99 11.18 11.13
N VAL A 66 0.96 10.13 10.30
CA VAL A 66 0.61 8.78 10.78
C VAL A 66 1.64 8.31 11.80
N LEU A 67 2.94 8.43 11.49
CA LEU A 67 4.01 7.99 12.38
C LEU A 67 3.99 8.76 13.71
N ASP A 68 3.78 10.09 13.67
CA ASP A 68 3.66 10.94 14.85
C ASP A 68 2.44 10.55 15.72
N ALA A 69 1.31 10.22 15.10
CA ALA A 69 0.12 9.76 15.81
C ALA A 69 0.35 8.40 16.51
N LEU A 70 1.10 7.49 15.88
CA LEU A 70 1.39 6.17 16.45
C LEU A 70 2.22 6.25 17.75
N VAL A 71 3.09 7.25 17.87
CA VAL A 71 3.98 7.46 19.04
C VAL A 71 3.53 8.63 19.93
N ASN A 72 2.37 9.20 19.72
CA ASN A 72 1.87 10.33 20.48
C ASN A 72 1.79 9.99 21.98
N GLU A 73 2.18 10.90 22.87
CA GLU A 73 2.20 10.67 24.33
C GLU A 73 0.84 10.34 24.92
N LYS A 74 -0.26 10.82 24.32
CA LYS A 74 -1.63 10.65 24.86
C LYS A 74 -2.41 9.52 24.20
N SER A 75 -2.32 9.43 22.86
CA SER A 75 -3.13 8.52 22.04
C SER A 75 -2.31 7.51 21.25
N GLY A 76 -0.98 7.57 21.34
CA GLY A 76 -0.10 6.62 20.68
C GLY A 76 -0.27 5.19 21.19
N VAL A 77 0.01 4.24 20.33
CA VAL A 77 -0.14 2.80 20.61
C VAL A 77 1.20 2.06 20.70
N ILE A 78 2.28 2.74 20.36
CA ILE A 78 3.68 2.30 20.52
C ILE A 78 4.50 3.44 21.14
N LYS A 79 5.63 3.09 21.78
CA LYS A 79 6.48 4.08 22.44
C LYS A 79 7.51 4.69 21.51
N SER A 80 7.92 3.95 20.50
CA SER A 80 8.96 4.34 19.54
C SER A 80 8.65 3.71 18.17
N LEU A 81 9.05 4.37 17.09
CA LEU A 81 8.96 3.80 15.74
C LEU A 81 9.84 2.57 15.55
N GLU A 82 10.80 2.33 16.43
CA GLU A 82 11.60 1.10 16.46
C GLU A 82 10.78 -0.16 16.76
N GLU A 83 9.55 0.01 17.29
CA GLU A 83 8.61 -1.09 17.50
C GLU A 83 7.87 -1.52 16.23
N VAL A 84 8.08 -0.83 15.09
CA VAL A 84 7.54 -1.22 13.78
C VAL A 84 8.55 -2.12 13.08
N ASP A 85 8.27 -3.41 13.01
CA ASP A 85 9.19 -4.42 12.49
C ASP A 85 9.18 -4.52 10.96
N ALA A 86 8.08 -4.16 10.31
CA ALA A 86 7.94 -4.19 8.86
C ALA A 86 6.80 -3.26 8.39
N ILE A 87 6.85 -2.87 7.11
CA ILE A 87 5.80 -2.10 6.44
C ILE A 87 5.28 -2.90 5.25
N GLY A 88 3.97 -3.16 5.21
CA GLY A 88 3.29 -3.81 4.11
C GLY A 88 2.58 -2.79 3.23
N HIS A 89 2.83 -2.82 1.91
CA HIS A 89 2.20 -1.93 0.94
C HIS A 89 1.28 -2.72 0.01
N ARG A 90 0.01 -2.28 -0.10
CA ARG A 90 -0.81 -2.73 -1.22
C ARG A 90 -0.36 -2.03 -2.49
N VAL A 91 -0.08 -2.80 -3.54
CA VAL A 91 0.29 -2.33 -4.87
C VAL A 91 -0.68 -2.93 -5.88
N LEU A 92 -1.17 -2.13 -6.82
CA LEU A 92 -2.13 -2.64 -7.80
C LEU A 92 -1.49 -3.67 -8.72
N HIS A 93 -0.44 -3.30 -9.47
CA HIS A 93 0.04 -4.09 -10.59
C HIS A 93 1.53 -4.40 -10.52
N GLY A 94 1.87 -5.69 -10.50
CA GLY A 94 3.25 -6.21 -10.58
C GLY A 94 3.61 -6.80 -11.94
N GLY A 95 2.75 -6.61 -12.96
CA GLY A 95 2.94 -7.17 -14.29
C GLY A 95 2.93 -8.70 -14.30
N MET A 96 3.68 -9.26 -15.23
CA MET A 96 3.94 -10.70 -15.32
C MET A 96 5.20 -11.11 -14.52
N LYS A 97 5.97 -10.13 -14.04
CA LYS A 97 7.26 -10.36 -13.40
C LYS A 97 7.12 -10.71 -11.91
N ILE A 98 6.15 -10.09 -11.23
CA ILE A 98 5.96 -10.30 -9.78
C ILE A 98 4.63 -11.01 -9.55
N THR A 99 4.72 -12.25 -9.09
CA THR A 99 3.58 -13.16 -8.90
C THR A 99 3.24 -13.43 -7.43
N ASN A 100 4.06 -12.92 -6.50
CA ASN A 100 3.92 -13.12 -5.06
C ASN A 100 4.25 -11.81 -4.32
N SER A 101 3.99 -11.80 -3.00
CA SER A 101 4.49 -10.72 -2.15
C SER A 101 6.01 -10.77 -2.08
N VAL A 102 6.66 -9.61 -2.15
CA VAL A 102 8.12 -9.48 -2.20
C VAL A 102 8.61 -8.35 -1.30
N ILE A 103 9.83 -8.49 -0.78
CA ILE A 103 10.55 -7.38 -0.14
C ILE A 103 10.89 -6.37 -1.25
N ILE A 104 10.64 -5.09 -0.97
CA ILE A 104 10.87 -4.01 -1.93
C ILE A 104 12.36 -3.67 -1.95
N ASP A 105 12.93 -3.76 -3.13
CA ASP A 105 14.26 -3.28 -3.51
C ASP A 105 14.16 -2.41 -4.77
N ASP A 106 15.29 -1.96 -5.29
CA ASP A 106 15.34 -1.10 -6.49
C ASP A 106 14.77 -1.80 -7.74
N GLU A 107 14.89 -3.13 -7.84
CA GLU A 107 14.34 -3.90 -8.96
C GLU A 107 12.81 -3.97 -8.88
N VAL A 108 12.27 -4.20 -7.68
CA VAL A 108 10.82 -4.19 -7.45
C VAL A 108 10.22 -2.81 -7.73
N ILE A 109 10.87 -1.73 -7.29
CA ILE A 109 10.45 -0.35 -7.60
C ILE A 109 10.37 -0.15 -9.10
N LYS A 110 11.42 -0.53 -9.84
CA LYS A 110 11.45 -0.43 -11.30
C LYS A 110 10.32 -1.21 -11.98
N VAL A 111 10.00 -2.42 -11.51
CA VAL A 111 8.87 -3.18 -12.07
C VAL A 111 7.54 -2.49 -11.81
N ILE A 112 7.34 -1.88 -10.62
CA ILE A 112 6.12 -1.12 -10.32
C ILE A 112 6.03 0.12 -11.23
N GLU A 113 7.15 0.81 -11.52
CA GLU A 113 7.22 1.94 -12.45
C GLU A 113 6.88 1.51 -13.88
N GLU A 114 7.47 0.42 -14.37
CA GLU A 114 7.19 -0.14 -15.70
C GLU A 114 5.69 -0.52 -15.88
N CYS A 115 5.02 -0.86 -14.78
CA CYS A 115 3.59 -1.17 -14.76
C CYS A 115 2.69 0.08 -14.57
N ALA A 116 3.23 1.29 -14.53
CA ALA A 116 2.44 2.51 -14.32
C ALA A 116 1.40 2.73 -15.41
N ASP A 117 1.72 2.44 -16.67
CA ASP A 117 0.78 2.55 -17.79
C ASP A 117 -0.40 1.56 -17.71
N LEU A 118 -0.22 0.44 -16.98
CA LEU A 118 -1.28 -0.55 -16.73
C LEU A 118 -2.20 -0.13 -15.58
N GLY A 119 -1.73 0.73 -14.70
CA GLY A 119 -2.47 1.24 -13.54
C GLY A 119 -2.15 2.71 -13.24
N PRO A 120 -2.44 3.66 -14.16
CA PRO A 120 -1.92 5.03 -14.08
C PRO A 120 -2.47 5.82 -12.88
N LEU A 121 -3.61 5.43 -12.33
CA LEU A 121 -4.19 6.06 -11.14
C LEU A 121 -3.71 5.43 -9.82
N HIS A 122 -3.03 4.29 -9.87
CA HIS A 122 -2.70 3.50 -8.69
C HIS A 122 -1.19 3.32 -8.50
N ASN A 123 -0.48 2.73 -9.47
CA ASN A 123 0.95 2.44 -9.32
C ASN A 123 1.80 3.66 -8.96
N PRO A 124 1.63 4.84 -9.59
CA PRO A 124 2.36 6.04 -9.18
C PRO A 124 2.07 6.46 -7.74
N ALA A 125 0.81 6.39 -7.29
CA ALA A 125 0.43 6.69 -5.92
C ALA A 125 1.00 5.69 -4.91
N ASN A 126 1.00 4.38 -5.28
CA ASN A 126 1.61 3.35 -4.45
C ASN A 126 3.11 3.60 -4.28
N LEU A 127 3.83 3.98 -5.36
CA LEU A 127 5.25 4.34 -5.30
C LEU A 127 5.52 5.56 -4.42
N MET A 128 4.67 6.59 -4.47
CA MET A 128 4.80 7.74 -3.56
C MET A 128 4.75 7.31 -2.10
N GLY A 129 3.83 6.42 -1.74
CA GLY A 129 3.73 5.88 -0.39
C GLY A 129 4.92 5.02 0.01
N ILE A 130 5.39 4.14 -0.87
CA ILE A 130 6.58 3.31 -0.66
C ILE A 130 7.81 4.19 -0.40
N ASN A 131 8.08 5.14 -1.30
CA ASN A 131 9.23 6.04 -1.19
C ASN A 131 9.17 6.92 0.07
N ALA A 132 7.97 7.38 0.47
CA ALA A 132 7.78 8.12 1.71
C ALA A 132 8.12 7.25 2.95
N CYS A 133 7.64 6.01 3.01
CA CYS A 133 7.95 5.09 4.11
C CYS A 133 9.44 4.76 4.16
N MET A 134 10.08 4.44 3.04
CA MET A 134 11.52 4.14 2.99
C MET A 134 12.37 5.34 3.42
N LYS A 135 11.94 6.56 3.08
CA LYS A 135 12.61 7.79 3.48
C LYS A 135 12.49 8.07 4.99
N LEU A 136 11.29 7.89 5.55
CA LEU A 136 10.99 8.25 6.94
C LEU A 136 11.37 7.16 7.94
N MET A 137 11.42 5.91 7.50
CA MET A 137 11.77 4.74 8.31
C MET A 137 12.89 3.92 7.65
N PRO A 138 14.10 4.49 7.51
CA PRO A 138 15.23 3.81 6.88
C PRO A 138 15.59 2.53 7.66
N GLY A 139 15.83 1.44 6.93
CA GLY A 139 16.21 0.15 7.51
C GLY A 139 15.03 -0.74 7.91
N VAL A 140 13.81 -0.23 7.96
CA VAL A 140 12.61 -1.06 8.17
C VAL A 140 12.26 -1.78 6.87
N PRO A 141 12.10 -3.12 6.86
CA PRO A 141 11.71 -3.87 5.67
C PRO A 141 10.37 -3.40 5.12
N ASN A 142 10.33 -3.08 3.83
CA ASN A 142 9.10 -2.77 3.10
C ASN A 142 8.72 -3.96 2.21
N VAL A 143 7.47 -4.37 2.23
CA VAL A 143 6.94 -5.52 1.49
C VAL A 143 5.80 -5.07 0.58
N ALA A 144 5.89 -5.38 -0.71
CA ALA A 144 4.80 -5.16 -1.66
C ALA A 144 3.90 -6.39 -1.75
N VAL A 145 2.59 -6.16 -1.65
CA VAL A 145 1.53 -7.14 -1.87
C VAL A 145 0.71 -6.68 -3.07
N PHE A 146 0.74 -7.47 -4.14
CA PHE A 146 0.14 -7.08 -5.42
C PHE A 146 -1.28 -7.65 -5.56
N ASP A 147 -2.24 -6.80 -5.95
CA ASP A 147 -3.60 -7.26 -6.25
C ASP A 147 -3.60 -8.29 -7.39
N THR A 148 -2.74 -8.10 -8.39
CA THR A 148 -2.60 -9.02 -9.52
C THR A 148 -2.02 -10.37 -9.15
N ALA A 149 -1.31 -10.50 -8.03
CA ALA A 149 -0.75 -11.78 -7.58
C ALA A 149 -1.83 -12.80 -7.23
N PHE A 150 -2.98 -12.36 -6.73
CA PHE A 150 -4.11 -13.24 -6.39
C PHE A 150 -4.61 -14.07 -7.59
N HIS A 151 -4.51 -13.53 -8.80
CA HIS A 151 -5.01 -14.16 -10.02
C HIS A 151 -3.95 -14.89 -10.85
N GLN A 152 -2.72 -15.02 -10.36
CA GLN A 152 -1.65 -15.70 -11.09
C GLN A 152 -1.89 -17.22 -11.22
N THR A 153 -2.71 -17.80 -10.36
CA THR A 153 -3.07 -19.24 -10.41
C THR A 153 -4.23 -19.54 -11.37
N MET A 154 -4.83 -18.54 -12.03
CA MET A 154 -5.89 -18.77 -13.01
C MET A 154 -5.38 -19.57 -14.21
N PRO A 155 -6.13 -20.59 -14.70
CA PRO A 155 -5.74 -21.32 -15.90
C PRO A 155 -5.92 -20.43 -17.16
N PRO A 156 -5.15 -20.69 -18.25
CA PRO A 156 -5.20 -19.88 -19.48
C PRO A 156 -6.60 -19.62 -20.02
N LYS A 157 -7.48 -20.62 -19.99
CA LYS A 157 -8.89 -20.48 -20.42
C LYS A 157 -9.70 -19.44 -19.63
N ALA A 158 -9.23 -19.04 -18.45
CA ALA A 158 -9.93 -18.08 -17.58
C ALA A 158 -9.37 -16.67 -17.71
N TYR A 159 -8.09 -16.49 -18.07
CA TYR A 159 -7.48 -15.17 -18.19
C TYR A 159 -7.23 -14.69 -19.63
N MET A 160 -7.27 -15.61 -20.61
CA MET A 160 -7.07 -15.21 -22.01
C MET A 160 -8.38 -14.65 -22.58
N TYR A 161 -8.28 -13.53 -23.29
CA TYR A 161 -9.38 -13.00 -24.07
C TYR A 161 -9.55 -13.76 -25.39
N GLY A 162 -10.76 -13.72 -25.96
CA GLY A 162 -11.07 -14.30 -27.28
C GLY A 162 -10.55 -13.46 -28.46
N ILE A 163 -9.29 -13.06 -28.40
CA ILE A 163 -8.55 -12.30 -29.42
C ILE A 163 -7.38 -13.13 -29.91
N PRO A 164 -6.74 -12.80 -31.07
CA PRO A 164 -5.58 -13.53 -31.55
C PRO A 164 -4.50 -13.69 -30.49
N LYS A 165 -3.97 -14.90 -30.33
CA LYS A 165 -3.01 -15.28 -29.27
C LYS A 165 -1.72 -14.45 -29.30
N GLU A 166 -1.36 -13.94 -30.49
CA GLU A 166 -0.19 -13.05 -30.68
C GLU A 166 -0.23 -11.78 -29.80
N TYR A 167 -1.43 -11.28 -29.47
CA TYR A 167 -1.57 -10.13 -28.56
C TYR A 167 -1.21 -10.48 -27.12
N TYR A 168 -1.54 -11.68 -26.67
CA TYR A 168 -1.09 -12.17 -25.39
C TYR A 168 0.44 -12.38 -25.40
N GLU A 169 0.98 -13.02 -26.43
CA GLU A 169 2.41 -13.32 -26.53
C GLU A 169 3.28 -12.07 -26.64
N LYS A 170 2.81 -11.05 -27.39
CA LYS A 170 3.58 -9.84 -27.65
C LYS A 170 3.37 -8.74 -26.59
N TYR A 171 2.16 -8.61 -26.07
CA TYR A 171 1.77 -7.50 -25.22
C TYR A 171 1.29 -7.93 -23.82
N ALA A 172 1.34 -9.23 -23.53
CA ALA A 172 0.83 -9.82 -22.27
C ALA A 172 -0.63 -9.43 -21.96
N ILE A 173 -1.45 -9.25 -23.02
CA ILE A 173 -2.87 -8.89 -22.85
C ILE A 173 -3.62 -10.07 -22.26
N ARG A 174 -4.00 -9.95 -21.00
CA ARG A 174 -4.75 -10.95 -20.24
C ARG A 174 -5.63 -10.28 -19.20
N ASP A 175 -6.59 -11.02 -18.67
CA ASP A 175 -7.38 -10.58 -17.52
C ASP A 175 -6.60 -10.79 -16.22
N PHE A 176 -6.48 -9.71 -15.44
CA PHE A 176 -5.86 -9.72 -14.11
C PHE A 176 -6.90 -9.57 -12.99
N PHE A 177 -8.17 -9.21 -13.30
CA PHE A 177 -9.14 -8.74 -12.31
C PHE A 177 -10.53 -9.40 -12.35
N LYS A 178 -10.70 -10.51 -13.06
CA LYS A 178 -12.01 -11.16 -13.25
C LYS A 178 -12.79 -11.45 -11.97
N ALA A 179 -12.14 -11.55 -10.83
CA ALA A 179 -12.81 -11.85 -9.56
C ALA A 179 -13.51 -10.64 -8.91
N TYR A 180 -13.24 -9.42 -9.34
CA TYR A 180 -13.90 -8.23 -8.80
C TYR A 180 -15.34 -8.01 -9.29
N VAL A 181 -15.79 -8.79 -10.25
CA VAL A 181 -17.13 -8.63 -10.84
C VAL A 181 -18.20 -9.46 -10.08
N PHE A 182 -17.79 -10.29 -9.10
CA PHE A 182 -18.69 -11.23 -8.42
C PHE A 182 -18.64 -11.18 -6.88
N LEU A 183 -18.12 -10.12 -6.29
CA LEU A 183 -18.21 -9.90 -4.83
C LEU A 183 -19.04 -8.66 -4.50
#